data_9f51f42f76fcaca2a64f07439e316bda
#
_entry.id   9f51f42f76fcaca2a64f07439e316bda
#
_cell.length_a   1.000
_cell.length_b   1.000
_cell.length_c   1.000
_cell.angle_alpha   90.00
_cell.angle_beta   90.00
_cell.angle_gamma   90.00
#
_symmetry.space_group_name_H-M   'P 1'
#
loop_
_entity.id
_entity.type
_entity.pdbx_description
1 polymer ?
#
loop_
_entity_poly.entity_id
_entity_poly.type
_entity_poly.pdbx_seq_one_letter_code
_entity_poly.pdbx_strand_id
1 'polypeptide(L)'
;MVEAGIATAEGAVKKKAYHHGDLRNAIIQEATARARVSGEKAIILREIAPHIGVSATAAYRHFANRQQLVEEVAAGGFVELVGRVAVATVGGAVSDPVLSAYRELREAALAVVEFSIDEPAWARTMMENLGPSETVAAHADAINVELQAIVERGIEAGAFRPGVVMNDELPLWAAIDGLSAQAMFGIRPMRTPDAARSTARTIDLCMTDLLTDEGLRARDEAFPAADITADAGV
;
A
#
# COMPACT_ATOMS: atom_id res chain seq x y z
N MET A 1 -7.43 -55.69 42.90
CA MET A 1 -8.47 -55.17 42.03
C MET A 1 -8.81 -53.75 42.48
N VAL A 2 -8.31 -52.78 41.80
CA VAL A 2 -8.74 -51.33 41.95
C VAL A 2 -8.74 -50.75 40.57
N GLU A 3 -9.93 -50.49 40.05
CA GLU A 3 -10.14 -49.78 38.78
C GLU A 3 -9.86 -48.29 38.97
N ALA A 4 -8.97 -47.74 38.15
CA ALA A 4 -8.72 -46.31 38.05
C ALA A 4 -9.53 -45.76 36.91
N GLY A 5 -10.54 -44.94 37.22
CA GLY A 5 -11.36 -44.21 36.27
C GLY A 5 -10.55 -43.13 35.56
N ILE A 6 -10.62 -43.16 34.25
CA ILE A 6 -10.08 -42.12 33.35
C ILE A 6 -11.11 -40.99 33.29
N ALA A 7 -10.79 -39.81 33.87
CA ALA A 7 -11.56 -38.58 33.71
C ALA A 7 -11.13 -37.91 32.42
N THR A 8 -12.00 -37.89 31.43
CA THR A 8 -11.90 -37.09 30.21
C THR A 8 -12.17 -35.62 30.54
N ALA A 9 -11.13 -34.81 30.51
CA ALA A 9 -11.28 -33.33 30.59
C ALA A 9 -11.65 -32.78 29.20
N GLU A 10 -12.93 -32.59 28.96
CA GLU A 10 -13.41 -31.73 27.87
C GLU A 10 -13.05 -30.28 28.17
N GLY A 11 -12.02 -29.76 27.44
CA GLY A 11 -11.65 -28.36 27.48
C GLY A 11 -12.68 -27.51 26.75
N ALA A 12 -13.60 -26.91 27.48
CA ALA A 12 -14.51 -25.91 26.97
C ALA A 12 -13.71 -24.67 26.56
N VAL A 13 -13.58 -24.44 25.23
CA VAL A 13 -13.05 -23.19 24.67
C VAL A 13 -13.98 -22.06 25.10
N LYS A 14 -13.54 -21.21 26.03
CA LYS A 14 -14.26 -20.02 26.46
C LYS A 14 -14.49 -19.10 25.27
N LYS A 15 -15.74 -18.98 24.77
CA LYS A 15 -16.17 -17.94 23.84
C LYS A 15 -15.86 -16.57 24.47
N LYS A 16 -14.87 -15.86 23.90
CA LYS A 16 -14.58 -14.47 24.26
C LYS A 16 -15.82 -13.63 23.95
N ALA A 17 -16.41 -13.01 24.96
CA ALA A 17 -17.54 -12.11 24.80
C ALA A 17 -17.03 -10.85 24.05
N TYR A 18 -17.41 -10.69 22.78
CA TYR A 18 -17.08 -9.51 21.97
C TYR A 18 -17.92 -8.30 22.44
N HIS A 19 -17.26 -7.22 22.82
CA HIS A 19 -17.93 -5.93 23.05
C HIS A 19 -18.39 -5.35 21.70
N HIS A 20 -19.53 -4.65 21.64
CA HIS A 20 -20.15 -4.18 20.41
C HIS A 20 -19.25 -3.32 19.49
N GLY A 21 -18.28 -2.56 20.04
CA GLY A 21 -17.26 -1.83 19.25
C GLY A 21 -16.19 -2.72 18.63
N ASP A 22 -15.96 -3.89 19.22
CA ASP A 22 -14.96 -4.88 18.77
C ASP A 22 -15.45 -5.71 17.56
N LEU A 23 -16.78 -5.92 17.45
CA LEU A 23 -17.36 -6.74 16.38
C LEU A 23 -17.23 -6.12 14.98
N ARG A 24 -17.47 -4.80 14.85
CA ARG A 24 -17.30 -4.12 13.55
C ARG A 24 -15.86 -4.23 13.08
N ASN A 25 -14.91 -3.97 13.96
CA ASN A 25 -13.49 -4.09 13.65
C ASN A 25 -13.07 -5.54 13.33
N ALA A 26 -13.61 -6.53 14.07
CA ALA A 26 -13.34 -7.93 13.77
C ALA A 26 -13.85 -8.36 12.38
N ILE A 27 -15.02 -7.85 11.95
CA ILE A 27 -15.54 -8.08 10.60
C ILE A 27 -14.61 -7.46 9.56
N ILE A 28 -14.17 -6.20 9.75
CA ILE A 28 -13.24 -5.53 8.83
C ILE A 28 -11.91 -6.28 8.76
N GLN A 29 -11.33 -6.68 9.89
CA GLN A 29 -10.07 -7.42 9.93
C GLN A 29 -10.15 -8.74 9.16
N GLU A 30 -11.20 -9.54 9.38
CA GLU A 30 -11.41 -10.79 8.65
C GLU A 30 -11.64 -10.53 7.15
N ALA A 31 -12.43 -9.51 6.81
CA ALA A 31 -12.67 -9.11 5.42
C ALA A 31 -11.36 -8.69 4.74
N THR A 32 -10.52 -7.90 5.41
CA THR A 32 -9.21 -7.49 4.92
C THR A 32 -8.29 -8.69 4.72
N ALA A 33 -8.23 -9.62 5.68
CA ALA A 33 -7.43 -10.85 5.53
C ALA A 33 -7.83 -11.66 4.29
N ARG A 34 -9.12 -11.76 4.00
CA ARG A 34 -9.64 -12.41 2.78
C ARG A 34 -9.32 -11.63 1.51
N ALA A 35 -9.43 -10.30 1.55
CA ALA A 35 -9.11 -9.44 0.43
C ALA A 35 -7.63 -9.52 0.03
N ARG A 36 -6.72 -9.61 1.00
CA ARG A 36 -5.28 -9.82 0.76
C ARG A 36 -4.97 -11.08 -0.02
N VAL A 37 -5.73 -12.15 0.22
CA VAL A 37 -5.51 -13.45 -0.45
C VAL A 37 -6.23 -13.54 -1.80
N SER A 38 -7.50 -13.09 -1.87
CA SER A 38 -8.38 -13.40 -3.01
C SER A 38 -9.14 -12.20 -3.57
N GLY A 39 -8.86 -10.99 -3.08
CA GLY A 39 -9.48 -9.76 -3.52
C GLY A 39 -10.93 -9.62 -3.07
N GLU A 40 -11.63 -8.66 -3.67
CA GLU A 40 -12.99 -8.28 -3.32
C GLU A 40 -13.98 -9.43 -3.30
N LYS A 41 -13.83 -10.40 -4.22
CA LYS A 41 -14.77 -11.54 -4.35
C LYS A 41 -14.84 -12.40 -3.10
N ALA A 42 -13.79 -12.43 -2.29
CA ALA A 42 -13.74 -13.18 -1.03
C ALA A 42 -14.44 -12.47 0.15
N ILE A 43 -14.82 -11.22 0.00
CA ILE A 43 -15.54 -10.45 1.02
C ILE A 43 -17.02 -10.82 0.99
N ILE A 44 -17.39 -11.87 1.72
CA ILE A 44 -18.75 -12.39 1.79
C ILE A 44 -19.20 -12.38 3.26
N LEU A 45 -20.07 -11.43 3.63
CA LEU A 45 -20.44 -11.16 5.02
C LEU A 45 -21.03 -12.41 5.73
N ARG A 46 -21.85 -13.20 5.03
CA ARG A 46 -22.43 -14.45 5.57
C ARG A 46 -21.39 -15.55 5.86
N GLU A 47 -20.21 -15.47 5.24
CA GLU A 47 -19.10 -16.41 5.47
C GLU A 47 -18.12 -15.90 6.51
N ILE A 48 -17.97 -14.56 6.60
CA ILE A 48 -17.14 -13.89 7.60
C ILE A 48 -17.73 -14.08 9.00
N ALA A 49 -19.05 -13.88 9.14
CA ALA A 49 -19.72 -13.91 10.45
C ALA A 49 -19.50 -15.22 11.23
N PRO A 50 -19.74 -16.42 10.68
CA PRO A 50 -19.47 -17.69 11.38
C PRO A 50 -17.97 -17.87 11.70
N HIS A 51 -17.07 -17.40 10.83
CA HIS A 51 -15.63 -17.52 11.03
C HIS A 51 -15.14 -16.78 12.27
N ILE A 52 -15.71 -15.61 12.54
CA ILE A 52 -15.44 -14.83 13.76
C ILE A 52 -16.38 -15.19 14.93
N GLY A 53 -17.20 -16.23 14.79
CA GLY A 53 -18.04 -16.78 15.86
C GLY A 53 -19.33 -16.03 16.14
N VAL A 54 -19.88 -15.26 15.16
CA VAL A 54 -21.14 -14.55 15.30
C VAL A 54 -22.18 -14.99 14.26
N SER A 55 -23.46 -14.61 14.49
CA SER A 55 -24.50 -14.85 13.50
C SER A 55 -24.43 -13.86 12.33
N ALA A 56 -24.87 -14.27 11.15
CA ALA A 56 -24.98 -13.38 10.00
C ALA A 56 -25.85 -12.15 10.31
N THR A 57 -26.95 -12.33 11.05
CA THR A 57 -27.81 -11.22 11.50
C THR A 57 -27.06 -10.18 12.34
N ALA A 58 -26.12 -10.62 13.21
CA ALA A 58 -25.31 -9.69 13.99
C ALA A 58 -24.37 -8.89 13.08
N ALA A 59 -23.77 -9.51 12.07
CA ALA A 59 -22.90 -8.83 11.11
C ALA A 59 -23.65 -7.80 10.26
N TYR A 60 -24.87 -8.11 9.79
CA TYR A 60 -25.71 -7.18 9.02
C TYR A 60 -26.24 -5.98 9.82
N ARG A 61 -26.09 -5.97 11.13
CA ARG A 61 -26.37 -4.76 11.96
C ARG A 61 -25.24 -3.72 11.85
N HIS A 62 -24.04 -4.14 11.46
CA HIS A 62 -22.87 -3.27 11.31
C HIS A 62 -22.60 -2.83 9.86
N PHE A 63 -23.05 -3.63 8.90
CA PHE A 63 -22.88 -3.36 7.48
C PHE A 63 -24.21 -3.62 6.76
N ALA A 64 -24.81 -2.59 6.19
CA ALA A 64 -26.10 -2.66 5.53
C ALA A 64 -26.05 -3.61 4.31
N ASN A 65 -24.91 -3.71 3.65
CA ASN A 65 -24.69 -4.58 2.50
C ASN A 65 -23.19 -4.93 2.37
N ARG A 66 -22.87 -5.82 1.41
CA ARG A 66 -21.51 -6.23 1.10
C ARG A 66 -20.64 -5.05 0.64
N GLN A 67 -21.19 -4.16 -0.19
CA GLN A 67 -20.47 -3.05 -0.78
C GLN A 67 -19.90 -2.11 0.29
N GLN A 68 -20.67 -1.78 1.32
CA GLN A 68 -20.19 -0.99 2.45
C GLN A 68 -18.98 -1.62 3.14
N LEU A 69 -18.95 -2.94 3.31
CA LEU A 69 -17.78 -3.63 3.87
C LEU A 69 -16.58 -3.60 2.91
N VAL A 70 -16.81 -3.76 1.60
CA VAL A 70 -15.77 -3.66 0.58
C VAL A 70 -15.12 -2.27 0.59
N GLU A 71 -15.91 -1.22 0.67
CA GLU A 71 -15.43 0.17 0.75
C GLU A 71 -14.57 0.41 1.98
N GLU A 72 -14.96 -0.11 3.15
CA GLU A 72 -14.15 -0.02 4.37
C GLU A 72 -12.81 -0.76 4.23
N VAL A 73 -12.81 -1.94 3.59
CA VAL A 73 -11.59 -2.70 3.32
C VAL A 73 -10.69 -1.97 2.34
N ALA A 74 -11.25 -1.38 1.28
CA ALA A 74 -10.52 -0.61 0.30
C ALA A 74 -9.93 0.68 0.90
N ALA A 75 -10.72 1.43 1.66
CA ALA A 75 -10.28 2.62 2.39
C ALA A 75 -9.15 2.29 3.38
N GLY A 76 -9.28 1.18 4.13
CA GLY A 76 -8.22 0.69 5.03
C GLY A 76 -6.91 0.39 4.31
N GLY A 77 -6.96 -0.02 3.03
CA GLY A 77 -5.77 -0.22 2.20
C GLY A 77 -5.02 1.08 1.92
N PHE A 78 -5.72 2.16 1.64
CA PHE A 78 -5.09 3.48 1.46
C PHE A 78 -4.48 4.01 2.76
N VAL A 79 -5.14 3.77 3.91
CA VAL A 79 -4.54 4.12 5.21
C VAL A 79 -3.22 3.36 5.45
N GLU A 80 -3.17 2.06 5.14
CA GLU A 80 -1.93 1.29 5.25
C GLU A 80 -0.86 1.77 4.26
N LEU A 81 -1.26 2.09 3.03
CA LEU A 81 -0.36 2.62 2.01
C LEU A 81 0.30 3.93 2.44
N VAL A 82 -0.48 4.90 2.96
CA VAL A 82 0.05 6.15 3.53
C VAL A 82 1.06 5.86 4.65
N GLY A 83 0.74 4.92 5.53
CA GLY A 83 1.65 4.49 6.58
C GLY A 83 2.97 3.91 6.06
N ARG A 84 2.94 3.11 4.98
CA ARG A 84 4.17 2.58 4.33
C ARG A 84 4.99 3.68 3.68
N VAL A 85 4.35 4.62 2.99
CA VAL A 85 5.03 5.78 2.41
C VAL A 85 5.73 6.60 3.50
N ALA A 86 5.04 6.90 4.59
CA ALA A 86 5.63 7.64 5.72
C ALA A 86 6.85 6.94 6.35
N VAL A 87 6.84 5.60 6.43
CA VAL A 87 8.00 4.84 6.92
C VAL A 87 9.16 4.87 5.92
N ALA A 88 8.87 4.73 4.63
CA ALA A 88 9.88 4.72 3.58
C ALA A 88 10.62 6.06 3.48
N THR A 89 9.92 7.18 3.61
CA THR A 89 10.49 8.53 3.54
C THR A 89 11.45 8.83 4.67
N VAL A 90 11.18 8.36 5.89
CA VAL A 90 12.11 8.53 7.03
C VAL A 90 13.46 7.84 6.78
N GLY A 91 13.46 6.68 6.10
CA GLY A 91 14.69 5.95 5.75
C GLY A 91 15.55 6.64 4.68
N GLY A 92 14.96 7.55 3.89
CA GLY A 92 15.65 8.31 2.84
C GLY A 92 16.41 9.54 3.31
N ALA A 93 16.17 10.00 4.54
CA ALA A 93 16.76 11.23 5.04
C ALA A 93 18.29 11.15 5.17
N VAL A 94 18.98 12.12 4.58
CA VAL A 94 20.46 12.30 4.65
C VAL A 94 20.78 13.74 5.03
N SER A 95 22.06 14.03 5.31
CA SER A 95 22.48 15.37 5.76
C SER A 95 22.39 16.46 4.69
N ASP A 96 22.47 16.08 3.40
CA ASP A 96 22.26 16.99 2.28
C ASP A 96 20.76 17.16 2.04
N PRO A 97 20.18 18.36 2.17
CA PRO A 97 18.75 18.58 2.03
C PRO A 97 18.22 18.36 0.61
N VAL A 98 19.04 18.63 -0.42
CA VAL A 98 18.68 18.41 -1.83
C VAL A 98 18.56 16.93 -2.12
N LEU A 99 19.58 16.16 -1.74
CA LEU A 99 19.58 14.71 -1.89
C LEU A 99 18.51 14.04 -1.02
N SER A 100 18.27 14.56 0.20
CA SER A 100 17.21 14.06 1.08
C SER A 100 15.85 14.17 0.41
N ALA A 101 15.52 15.34 -0.13
CA ALA A 101 14.25 15.56 -0.82
C ALA A 101 14.06 14.67 -2.05
N TYR A 102 15.10 14.47 -2.86
CA TYR A 102 15.07 13.53 -3.98
C TYR A 102 14.77 12.10 -3.51
N ARG A 103 15.51 11.64 -2.48
CA ARG A 103 15.32 10.29 -1.90
C ARG A 103 13.93 10.11 -1.31
N GLU A 104 13.42 11.09 -0.57
CA GLU A 104 12.09 11.03 0.03
C GLU A 104 11.01 10.79 -1.03
N LEU A 105 10.99 11.54 -2.13
CA LEU A 105 10.02 11.34 -3.20
C LEU A 105 10.21 10.01 -3.92
N ARG A 106 11.47 9.63 -4.16
CA ARG A 106 11.81 8.35 -4.78
C ARG A 106 11.34 7.16 -3.96
N GLU A 107 11.66 7.13 -2.68
CA GLU A 107 11.26 6.04 -1.78
C GLU A 107 9.75 6.02 -1.57
N ALA A 108 9.08 7.19 -1.54
CA ALA A 108 7.64 7.28 -1.53
C ALA A 108 6.99 6.64 -2.77
N ALA A 109 7.49 6.98 -3.97
CA ALA A 109 6.99 6.40 -5.22
C ALA A 109 7.23 4.88 -5.30
N LEU A 110 8.41 4.42 -4.86
CA LEU A 110 8.72 2.99 -4.78
C LEU A 110 7.81 2.27 -3.78
N ALA A 111 7.53 2.84 -2.61
CA ALA A 111 6.66 2.25 -1.61
C ALA A 111 5.23 2.02 -2.12
N VAL A 112 4.70 2.89 -3.00
CA VAL A 112 3.40 2.69 -3.66
C VAL A 112 3.43 1.45 -4.58
N VAL A 113 4.49 1.29 -5.37
CA VAL A 113 4.65 0.12 -6.25
C VAL A 113 4.86 -1.15 -5.42
N GLU A 114 5.70 -1.11 -4.39
CA GLU A 114 6.00 -2.23 -3.49
C GLU A 114 4.75 -2.71 -2.76
N PHE A 115 3.88 -1.80 -2.33
CA PHE A 115 2.58 -2.18 -1.76
C PHE A 115 1.79 -3.07 -2.73
N SER A 116 1.74 -2.68 -4.00
CA SER A 116 1.03 -3.45 -5.04
C SER A 116 1.69 -4.80 -5.34
N ILE A 117 3.01 -4.91 -5.16
CA ILE A 117 3.76 -6.17 -5.29
C ILE A 117 3.49 -7.09 -4.09
N ASP A 118 3.40 -6.53 -2.89
CA ASP A 118 3.19 -7.29 -1.66
C ASP A 118 1.74 -7.74 -1.48
N GLU A 119 0.81 -6.89 -1.83
CA GLU A 119 -0.63 -7.03 -1.58
C GLU A 119 -1.47 -6.94 -2.88
N PRO A 120 -1.14 -7.70 -3.94
CA PRO A 120 -1.70 -7.47 -5.29
C PRO A 120 -3.22 -7.61 -5.35
N ALA A 121 -3.80 -8.52 -4.57
CA ALA A 121 -5.25 -8.73 -4.56
C ALA A 121 -5.97 -7.62 -3.79
N TRP A 122 -5.37 -7.12 -2.71
CA TRP A 122 -5.92 -6.01 -1.95
C TRP A 122 -5.75 -4.67 -2.67
N ALA A 123 -4.58 -4.40 -3.25
CA ALA A 123 -4.33 -3.23 -4.09
C ALA A 123 -5.34 -3.14 -5.25
N ARG A 124 -5.64 -4.28 -5.91
CA ARG A 124 -6.68 -4.33 -6.93
C ARG A 124 -8.06 -3.99 -6.36
N THR A 125 -8.42 -4.50 -5.17
CA THR A 125 -9.69 -4.16 -4.50
C THR A 125 -9.78 -2.65 -4.22
N MET A 126 -8.69 -2.01 -3.81
CA MET A 126 -8.62 -0.57 -3.61
C MET A 126 -8.91 0.18 -4.92
N MET A 127 -8.22 -0.16 -5.99
CA MET A 127 -8.34 0.52 -7.28
C MET A 127 -9.72 0.30 -7.94
N GLU A 128 -10.30 -0.90 -7.85
CA GLU A 128 -11.66 -1.21 -8.36
C GLU A 128 -12.76 -0.39 -7.67
N ASN A 129 -12.52 0.07 -6.43
CA ASN A 129 -13.48 0.85 -5.65
C ASN A 129 -13.16 2.36 -5.59
N LEU A 130 -12.05 2.81 -6.15
CA LEU A 130 -11.62 4.21 -6.10
C LEU A 130 -12.61 5.16 -6.79
N GLY A 131 -13.04 4.84 -8.03
CA GLY A 131 -13.98 5.67 -8.78
C GLY A 131 -15.41 5.62 -8.28
N PRO A 132 -15.97 4.44 -7.92
CA PRO A 132 -17.36 4.31 -7.49
C PRO A 132 -17.66 4.82 -6.08
N SER A 133 -16.66 4.96 -5.20
CA SER A 133 -16.86 5.29 -3.79
C SER A 133 -16.19 6.59 -3.38
N GLU A 134 -16.99 7.60 -2.99
CA GLU A 134 -16.48 8.86 -2.43
C GLU A 134 -15.64 8.63 -1.16
N THR A 135 -16.02 7.65 -0.33
CA THR A 135 -15.28 7.31 0.88
C THR A 135 -13.88 6.78 0.55
N VAL A 136 -13.76 5.90 -0.46
CA VAL A 136 -12.47 5.36 -0.90
C VAL A 136 -11.64 6.46 -1.54
N ALA A 137 -12.24 7.30 -2.40
CA ALA A 137 -11.57 8.43 -3.03
C ALA A 137 -10.98 9.40 -2.00
N ALA A 138 -11.73 9.75 -0.95
CA ALA A 138 -11.24 10.62 0.12
C ALA A 138 -10.02 10.05 0.86
N HIS A 139 -9.92 8.71 1.01
CA HIS A 139 -8.74 8.09 1.60
C HIS A 139 -7.57 8.01 0.61
N ALA A 140 -7.85 7.86 -0.68
CA ALA A 140 -6.83 7.89 -1.72
C ALA A 140 -6.18 9.28 -1.86
N ASP A 141 -6.95 10.35 -1.68
CA ASP A 141 -6.42 11.73 -1.72
C ASP A 141 -5.33 11.98 -0.66
N ALA A 142 -5.32 11.24 0.44
CA ALA A 142 -4.28 11.35 1.45
C ALA A 142 -2.86 11.03 0.91
N ILE A 143 -2.74 10.13 -0.08
CA ILE A 143 -1.47 9.87 -0.76
C ILE A 143 -1.00 11.10 -1.55
N ASN A 144 -1.92 11.75 -2.28
CA ASN A 144 -1.60 12.96 -3.04
C ASN A 144 -1.12 14.08 -2.12
N VAL A 145 -1.77 14.25 -0.96
CA VAL A 145 -1.39 15.24 0.06
C VAL A 145 0.02 14.95 0.60
N GLU A 146 0.33 13.69 0.92
CA GLU A 146 1.65 13.31 1.44
C GLU A 146 2.76 13.55 0.39
N LEU A 147 2.55 13.11 -0.85
CA LEU A 147 3.51 13.31 -1.92
C LEU A 147 3.70 14.80 -2.26
N GLN A 148 2.64 15.60 -2.25
CA GLN A 148 2.71 17.04 -2.45
C GLN A 148 3.54 17.71 -1.34
N ALA A 149 3.37 17.32 -0.08
CA ALA A 149 4.16 17.85 1.03
C ALA A 149 5.67 17.52 0.88
N ILE A 150 6.01 16.33 0.35
CA ILE A 150 7.40 15.97 0.02
C ILE A 150 7.94 16.90 -1.07
N VAL A 151 7.17 17.13 -2.13
CA VAL A 151 7.57 18.02 -3.24
C VAL A 151 7.77 19.45 -2.76
N GLU A 152 6.89 19.99 -1.92
CA GLU A 152 7.01 21.35 -1.35
C GLU A 152 8.30 21.50 -0.55
N ARG A 153 8.62 20.55 0.32
CA ARG A 153 9.92 20.53 1.04
C ARG A 153 11.11 20.47 0.08
N GLY A 154 11.00 19.71 -1.00
CA GLY A 154 12.02 19.60 -2.02
C GLY A 154 12.21 20.86 -2.87
N ILE A 155 11.15 21.63 -3.11
CA ILE A 155 11.23 22.94 -3.73
C ILE A 155 11.97 23.91 -2.81
N GLU A 156 11.62 23.92 -1.52
CA GLU A 156 12.30 24.77 -0.51
C GLU A 156 13.78 24.40 -0.36
N ALA A 157 14.13 23.12 -0.47
CA ALA A 157 15.51 22.63 -0.45
C ALA A 157 16.29 22.89 -1.75
N GLY A 158 15.62 23.30 -2.83
CA GLY A 158 16.23 23.50 -4.15
C GLY A 158 16.38 22.25 -5.00
N ALA A 159 15.83 21.10 -4.58
CA ALA A 159 15.86 19.84 -5.33
C ALA A 159 14.94 19.84 -6.53
N PHE A 160 13.70 20.33 -6.33
CA PHE A 160 12.66 20.34 -7.36
C PHE A 160 12.40 21.73 -7.90
N ARG A 161 11.94 21.78 -9.16
CA ARG A 161 11.63 23.03 -9.85
C ARG A 161 10.43 23.72 -9.18
N PRO A 162 10.43 25.07 -9.07
CA PRO A 162 9.27 25.80 -8.60
C PRO A 162 8.03 25.52 -9.47
N GLY A 163 6.88 25.34 -8.81
CA GLY A 163 5.60 25.12 -9.48
C GLY A 163 5.28 23.67 -9.81
N VAL A 164 6.11 22.71 -9.40
CA VAL A 164 5.77 21.27 -9.47
C VAL A 164 4.57 21.00 -8.56
N VAL A 165 3.52 20.40 -9.13
CA VAL A 165 2.30 19.97 -8.43
C VAL A 165 2.07 18.50 -8.73
N MET A 166 2.09 17.66 -7.71
CA MET A 166 2.03 16.20 -7.88
C MET A 166 0.82 15.72 -8.69
N ASN A 167 -0.35 16.34 -8.52
CA ASN A 167 -1.53 15.95 -9.29
C ASN A 167 -1.41 16.22 -10.80
N ASP A 168 -0.49 17.09 -11.22
CA ASP A 168 -0.25 17.43 -12.61
C ASP A 168 0.92 16.64 -13.21
N GLU A 169 1.68 15.89 -12.37
CA GLU A 169 2.86 15.11 -12.78
C GLU A 169 2.47 13.75 -13.35
N LEU A 170 1.73 13.78 -14.44
CA LEU A 170 1.24 12.60 -15.13
C LEU A 170 2.32 11.56 -15.48
N PRO A 171 3.56 11.92 -15.92
CA PRO A 171 4.58 10.92 -16.21
C PRO A 171 4.97 10.04 -15.01
N LEU A 172 5.12 10.63 -13.83
CA LEU A 172 5.44 9.90 -12.60
C LEU A 172 4.27 9.02 -12.17
N TRP A 173 3.05 9.56 -12.16
CA TRP A 173 1.85 8.78 -11.84
C TRP A 173 1.62 7.64 -12.82
N ALA A 174 1.76 7.87 -14.13
CA ALA A 174 1.62 6.82 -15.14
C ALA A 174 2.65 5.70 -14.95
N ALA A 175 3.87 6.03 -14.52
CA ALA A 175 4.88 5.02 -14.18
C ALA A 175 4.49 4.21 -12.94
N ILE A 176 4.08 4.87 -11.86
CA ILE A 176 3.62 4.22 -10.62
C ILE A 176 2.44 3.29 -10.92
N ASP A 177 1.41 3.80 -11.59
CA ASP A 177 0.20 3.04 -11.91
C ASP A 177 0.49 1.86 -12.85
N GLY A 178 1.31 2.08 -13.88
CA GLY A 178 1.71 1.02 -14.81
C GLY A 178 2.52 -0.09 -14.15
N LEU A 179 3.46 0.23 -13.27
CA LEU A 179 4.25 -0.73 -12.50
C LEU A 179 3.37 -1.47 -11.49
N SER A 180 2.49 -0.77 -10.78
CA SER A 180 1.52 -1.35 -9.85
C SER A 180 0.54 -2.30 -10.57
N ALA A 181 0.06 -1.92 -11.76
CA ALA A 181 -0.80 -2.77 -12.57
C ALA A 181 -0.12 -4.08 -12.99
N GLN A 182 1.18 -4.04 -13.32
CA GLN A 182 1.93 -5.26 -13.64
C GLN A 182 1.92 -6.25 -12.48
N ALA A 183 2.04 -5.75 -11.23
CA ALA A 183 1.98 -6.57 -10.03
C ALA A 183 0.55 -7.07 -9.76
N MET A 184 -0.44 -6.17 -9.74
CA MET A 184 -1.85 -6.48 -9.43
C MET A 184 -2.46 -7.51 -10.37
N PHE A 185 -2.08 -7.48 -11.65
CA PHE A 185 -2.62 -8.38 -12.68
C PHE A 185 -1.68 -9.53 -13.05
N GLY A 186 -0.51 -9.65 -12.39
CA GLY A 186 0.45 -10.71 -12.66
C GLY A 186 1.00 -10.70 -14.08
N ILE A 187 1.10 -9.53 -14.72
CA ILE A 187 1.56 -9.37 -16.10
C ILE A 187 3.03 -9.77 -16.22
N ARG A 188 3.82 -9.42 -15.19
CA ARG A 188 5.25 -9.76 -15.10
C ARG A 188 5.61 -10.19 -13.68
N PRO A 189 6.67 -11.00 -13.50
CA PRO A 189 7.21 -11.33 -12.18
C PRO A 189 7.92 -10.10 -11.60
N MET A 190 7.27 -9.38 -10.69
CA MET A 190 7.80 -8.13 -10.09
C MET A 190 8.74 -8.37 -8.89
N ARG A 191 8.82 -9.61 -8.35
CA ARG A 191 9.64 -9.96 -7.19
C ARG A 191 11.05 -10.46 -7.55
N THR A 192 11.58 -10.07 -8.70
CA THR A 192 12.96 -10.42 -9.12
C THR A 192 13.90 -9.23 -8.91
N PRO A 193 15.22 -9.46 -8.70
CA PRO A 193 16.18 -8.36 -8.61
C PRO A 193 16.19 -7.47 -9.86
N ASP A 194 16.01 -8.03 -11.06
CA ASP A 194 15.94 -7.29 -12.31
C ASP A 194 14.71 -6.41 -12.40
N ALA A 195 13.55 -6.92 -11.95
CA ALA A 195 12.32 -6.13 -11.89
C ALA A 195 12.46 -4.98 -10.90
N ALA A 196 13.06 -5.21 -9.73
CA ALA A 196 13.31 -4.16 -8.73
C ALA A 196 14.21 -3.05 -9.31
N ARG A 197 15.33 -3.41 -9.97
CA ARG A 197 16.22 -2.45 -10.66
C ARG A 197 15.48 -1.66 -11.74
N SER A 198 14.69 -2.35 -12.56
CA SER A 198 13.92 -1.71 -13.64
C SER A 198 12.85 -0.77 -13.09
N THR A 199 12.18 -1.16 -11.99
CA THR A 199 11.20 -0.32 -11.29
C THR A 199 11.86 0.96 -10.79
N ALA A 200 12.95 0.85 -10.03
CA ALA A 200 13.68 2.00 -9.51
C ALA A 200 14.14 2.93 -10.64
N ARG A 201 14.73 2.38 -11.70
CA ARG A 201 15.17 3.15 -12.87
C ARG A 201 14.00 3.88 -13.57
N THR A 202 12.83 3.24 -13.66
CA THR A 202 11.66 3.87 -14.28
C THR A 202 11.21 5.08 -13.47
N ILE A 203 11.15 4.96 -12.15
CA ILE A 203 10.83 6.07 -11.24
C ILE A 203 11.88 7.19 -11.38
N ASP A 204 13.17 6.86 -11.32
CA ASP A 204 14.27 7.84 -11.46
C ASP A 204 14.19 8.61 -12.79
N LEU A 205 13.85 7.96 -13.89
CA LEU A 205 13.66 8.59 -15.19
C LEU A 205 12.47 9.54 -15.20
N CYS A 206 11.34 9.14 -14.64
CA CYS A 206 10.13 9.99 -14.59
C CYS A 206 10.29 11.18 -13.65
N MET A 207 11.13 11.08 -12.61
CA MET A 207 11.45 12.18 -11.71
C MET A 207 12.42 13.20 -12.33
N THR A 208 13.16 12.85 -13.38
CA THR A 208 14.19 13.71 -13.96
C THR A 208 13.68 15.10 -14.35
N ASP A 209 12.46 15.17 -14.86
CA ASP A 209 11.84 16.44 -15.27
C ASP A 209 11.38 17.32 -14.11
N LEU A 210 11.30 16.78 -12.92
CA LEU A 210 10.94 17.52 -11.71
C LEU A 210 12.14 18.26 -11.10
N LEU A 211 13.38 17.83 -11.42
CA LEU A 211 14.59 18.26 -10.75
C LEU A 211 15.11 19.60 -11.30
N THR A 212 15.73 20.37 -10.42
CA THR A 212 16.65 21.46 -10.77
C THR A 212 18.00 20.91 -11.22
N ASP A 213 18.89 21.78 -11.74
CA ASP A 213 20.29 21.38 -12.02
C ASP A 213 21.04 20.90 -10.76
N GLU A 214 20.69 21.44 -9.59
CA GLU A 214 21.25 21.00 -8.31
C GLU A 214 20.70 19.63 -7.89
N GLY A 215 19.40 19.43 -8.03
CA GLY A 215 18.77 18.14 -7.81
C GLY A 215 19.31 17.04 -8.74
N LEU A 216 19.56 17.37 -10.00
CA LEU A 216 20.18 16.45 -10.97
C LEU A 216 21.60 16.04 -10.55
N ARG A 217 22.42 17.01 -10.12
CA ARG A 217 23.77 16.74 -9.62
C ARG A 217 23.77 15.87 -8.38
N ALA A 218 22.93 16.19 -7.39
CA ALA A 218 22.83 15.42 -6.16
C ALA A 218 22.37 13.96 -6.42
N ARG A 219 21.42 13.77 -7.35
CA ARG A 219 21.00 12.42 -7.81
C ARG A 219 22.17 11.67 -8.46
N ASP A 220 22.87 12.28 -9.42
CA ASP A 220 23.92 11.61 -10.20
C ASP A 220 25.15 11.26 -9.34
N GLU A 221 25.46 12.05 -8.32
CA GLU A 221 26.48 11.74 -7.33
C GLU A 221 26.09 10.54 -6.45
N ALA A 222 24.81 10.44 -6.07
CA ALA A 222 24.30 9.38 -5.20
C ALA A 222 24.00 8.08 -5.95
N PHE A 223 23.63 8.16 -7.23
CA PHE A 223 23.23 7.06 -8.09
C PHE A 223 23.93 7.16 -9.46
N PRO A 224 25.25 6.95 -9.54
CA PRO A 224 25.99 7.10 -10.78
C PRO A 224 25.51 6.11 -11.85
N ALA A 225 25.35 6.60 -13.08
CA ALA A 225 24.84 5.83 -14.22
C ALA A 225 25.67 4.57 -14.56
N ALA A 226 26.91 4.48 -14.10
CA ALA A 226 27.79 3.32 -14.31
C ALA A 226 27.32 2.05 -13.56
N ASP A 227 26.60 2.17 -12.44
CA ASP A 227 26.00 1.01 -11.76
C ASP A 227 24.83 0.38 -12.54
N ILE A 228 24.33 1.08 -13.56
CA ILE A 228 23.19 0.64 -14.39
C ILE A 228 23.65 -0.27 -15.53
N THR A 229 24.92 -0.24 -15.92
CA THR A 229 25.47 -0.98 -17.08
C THR A 229 26.39 -2.13 -16.72
N ALA A 230 26.83 -2.25 -15.47
CA ALA A 230 27.83 -3.22 -15.07
C ALA A 230 27.37 -4.69 -15.05
N ASP A 231 26.07 -4.96 -15.19
CA ASP A 231 25.53 -6.32 -15.13
C ASP A 231 24.80 -6.76 -16.42
N ALA A 232 25.05 -6.07 -17.54
CA ALA A 232 24.57 -6.48 -18.87
C ALA A 232 25.61 -7.35 -19.63
N GLY A 233 26.48 -8.01 -18.90
CA GLY A 233 27.52 -8.88 -19.43
C GLY A 233 27.11 -10.35 -19.42
N VAL A 234 26.61 -10.84 -20.60
CA VAL A 234 26.49 -12.23 -21.09
C VAL A 234 25.40 -13.10 -20.44
#